data_f9a1294c3c8496e2e7d06da9269faf20
#
_entry.id   f9a1294c3c8496e2e7d06da9269faf20
#
_cell.length_a   1.000
_cell.length_b   1.000
_cell.length_c   1.000
_cell.angle_alpha   90.00
_cell.angle_beta   90.00
_cell.angle_gamma   90.00
#
_symmetry.space_group_name_H-M   'P 1'
#
loop_
_entity.id
_entity.type
_entity.pdbx_description
1 polymer ?
#
loop_
_entity_poly.entity_id
_entity_poly.type
_entity_poly.pdbx_seq_one_letter_code
_entity_poly.pdbx_strand_id
1 'polypeptide(L)'
;MTRQIERRVLFDTVADLYNEARPGYPAEMIEDIISITGVPQGGRILEVGAGTGQATLGFAKKGFEILSLELGANLAERARQNLKDYPNATILNVIFEDWEVEEGAFDLVISGSAFHWIPAEVGYSRCAQALKEKGWIALFWNGDAKPSGGVYDAIREVYIKLAPEWIVEGISILKRV
;
A
#
# COMPACT_ATOMS: atom_id res chain seq x y z
N MET A 1 -10.64 12.53 -16.84
CA MET A 1 -10.01 12.03 -15.58
C MET A 1 -11.00 12.22 -14.45
N THR A 2 -11.24 11.22 -13.63
CA THR A 2 -12.13 11.36 -12.49
C THR A 2 -11.42 12.14 -11.37
N ARG A 3 -12.17 12.87 -10.55
CA ARG A 3 -11.67 13.65 -9.40
C ARG A 3 -10.76 12.86 -8.45
N GLN A 4 -10.87 11.55 -8.48
CA GLN A 4 -10.09 10.61 -7.67
C GLN A 4 -8.67 10.39 -8.25
N ILE A 5 -8.52 10.34 -9.56
CA ILE A 5 -7.21 10.26 -10.23
C ILE A 5 -6.42 11.56 -10.01
N GLU A 6 -7.09 12.72 -10.03
CA GLU A 6 -6.44 14.01 -9.79
C GLU A 6 -5.80 14.10 -8.38
N ARG A 7 -6.44 13.51 -7.35
CA ARG A 7 -5.88 13.46 -5.99
C ARG A 7 -4.69 12.50 -5.88
N ARG A 8 -4.71 11.38 -6.60
CA ARG A 8 -3.59 10.42 -6.64
C ARG A 8 -2.33 11.07 -7.24
N VAL A 9 -2.50 11.92 -8.26
CA VAL A 9 -1.40 12.61 -8.95
C VAL A 9 -0.77 13.73 -8.10
N LEU A 10 -1.47 14.26 -7.10
CA LEU A 10 -0.91 15.32 -6.24
C LEU A 10 0.35 14.86 -5.48
N PHE A 11 0.42 13.60 -5.05
CA PHE A 11 1.61 13.06 -4.38
C PHE A 11 2.82 13.00 -5.30
N ASP A 12 2.60 12.82 -6.60
CA ASP A 12 3.67 12.75 -7.60
C ASP A 12 4.42 14.08 -7.75
N THR A 13 3.72 15.22 -7.56
CA THR A 13 4.35 16.55 -7.67
C THR A 13 5.32 16.88 -6.54
N VAL A 14 5.28 16.12 -5.45
CA VAL A 14 6.10 16.30 -4.24
C VAL A 14 6.85 15.02 -3.86
N ALA A 15 7.22 14.21 -4.83
CA ALA A 15 7.81 12.88 -4.62
C ALA A 15 9.01 12.87 -3.67
N ASP A 16 9.89 13.87 -3.73
CA ASP A 16 11.08 13.97 -2.86
C ASP A 16 10.67 14.24 -1.41
N LEU A 17 9.79 15.21 -1.17
CA LEU A 17 9.27 15.52 0.16
C LEU A 17 8.47 14.33 0.72
N TYR A 18 7.70 13.68 -0.15
CA TYR A 18 6.97 12.47 0.21
C TYR A 18 7.91 11.36 0.68
N ASN A 19 9.01 11.15 -0.06
CA ASN A 19 10.02 10.14 0.28
C ASN A 19 10.70 10.41 1.62
N GLU A 20 11.00 11.67 1.93
CA GLU A 20 11.62 12.07 3.19
C GLU A 20 10.67 11.95 4.39
N ALA A 21 9.41 12.34 4.20
CA ALA A 21 8.43 12.43 5.27
C ALA A 21 7.70 11.10 5.54
N ARG A 22 7.60 10.22 4.54
CA ARG A 22 6.81 8.99 4.67
C ARG A 22 7.56 7.93 5.47
N PRO A 23 7.03 7.48 6.63
CA PRO A 23 7.67 6.39 7.38
C PRO A 23 7.61 5.09 6.56
N GLY A 24 8.63 4.26 6.74
CA GLY A 24 8.61 2.88 6.26
C GLY A 24 7.61 2.03 7.04
N TYR A 25 7.63 0.73 6.76
CA TYR A 25 6.83 -0.26 7.47
C TYR A 25 7.73 -1.06 8.42
N PRO A 26 7.25 -1.40 9.65
CA PRO A 26 8.00 -2.21 10.59
C PRO A 26 8.41 -3.56 10.00
N ALA A 27 9.61 -4.03 10.33
CA ALA A 27 10.10 -5.33 9.86
C ALA A 27 9.21 -6.47 10.37
N GLU A 28 8.72 -6.35 11.58
CA GLU A 28 7.80 -7.29 12.23
C GLU A 28 6.50 -7.44 11.44
N MET A 29 5.95 -6.33 10.92
CA MET A 29 4.75 -6.39 10.08
C MET A 29 4.99 -7.19 8.78
N ILE A 30 6.15 -7.01 8.16
CA ILE A 30 6.55 -7.79 6.97
C ILE A 30 6.64 -9.28 7.33
N GLU A 31 7.25 -9.61 8.45
CA GLU A 31 7.40 -10.99 8.96
C GLU A 31 6.04 -11.62 9.28
N ASP A 32 5.14 -10.86 9.89
CA ASP A 32 3.77 -11.31 10.16
C ASP A 32 3.01 -11.61 8.86
N ILE A 33 3.09 -10.72 7.86
CA ILE A 33 2.46 -10.96 6.56
C ILE A 33 3.00 -12.25 5.93
N ILE A 34 4.32 -12.45 5.91
CA ILE A 34 4.95 -13.65 5.37
C ILE A 34 4.48 -14.90 6.12
N SER A 35 4.45 -14.85 7.44
CA SER A 35 4.04 -15.95 8.30
C SER A 35 2.56 -16.32 8.14
N ILE A 36 1.68 -15.31 8.10
CA ILE A 36 0.22 -15.53 7.99
C ILE A 36 -0.15 -16.06 6.61
N THR A 37 0.47 -15.52 5.56
CA THR A 37 0.14 -15.88 4.17
C THR A 37 0.82 -17.16 3.73
N GLY A 38 1.92 -17.54 4.38
CA GLY A 38 2.71 -18.70 3.97
C GLY A 38 3.32 -18.56 2.56
N VAL A 39 3.51 -17.31 2.09
CA VAL A 39 4.14 -17.06 0.79
C VAL A 39 5.50 -17.79 0.72
N PRO A 40 5.76 -18.60 -0.32
CA PRO A 40 7.00 -19.37 -0.39
C PRO A 40 8.23 -18.47 -0.51
N GLN A 41 9.36 -18.91 0.02
CA GLN A 41 10.62 -18.17 -0.13
C GLN A 41 10.93 -17.96 -1.62
N GLY A 42 11.25 -16.71 -2.00
CA GLY A 42 11.44 -16.33 -3.40
C GLY A 42 10.14 -16.27 -4.22
N GLY A 43 8.97 -16.34 -3.57
CA GLY A 43 7.68 -16.21 -4.23
C GLY A 43 7.49 -14.84 -4.90
N ARG A 44 6.58 -14.77 -5.87
CA ARG A 44 6.29 -13.54 -6.61
C ARG A 44 5.22 -12.71 -5.90
N ILE A 45 5.52 -11.45 -5.72
CA ILE A 45 4.63 -10.48 -5.08
C ILE A 45 4.27 -9.39 -6.08
N LEU A 46 2.97 -9.08 -6.19
CA LEU A 46 2.48 -7.89 -6.87
C LEU A 46 2.22 -6.80 -5.82
N GLU A 47 2.79 -5.63 -6.00
CA GLU A 47 2.48 -4.47 -5.18
C GLU A 47 1.67 -3.44 -5.96
N VAL A 48 0.56 -2.99 -5.38
CA VAL A 48 -0.34 -2.00 -5.98
C VAL A 48 -0.19 -0.67 -5.26
N GLY A 49 0.34 0.34 -5.98
CA GLY A 49 0.62 1.67 -5.45
C GLY A 49 1.90 1.71 -4.62
N ALA A 50 3.04 1.49 -5.26
CA ALA A 50 4.35 1.42 -4.61
C ALA A 50 4.80 2.72 -3.92
N GLY A 51 4.30 3.86 -4.39
CA GLY A 51 4.82 5.15 -3.96
C GLY A 51 6.31 5.27 -4.27
N THR A 52 7.11 5.58 -3.27
CA THR A 52 8.58 5.62 -3.40
C THR A 52 9.27 4.31 -2.95
N GLY A 53 8.52 3.20 -2.84
CA GLY A 53 9.03 1.85 -2.65
C GLY A 53 9.26 1.42 -1.21
N GLN A 54 8.59 2.04 -0.22
CA GLN A 54 8.79 1.71 1.20
C GLN A 54 8.42 0.26 1.53
N ALA A 55 7.27 -0.23 1.07
CA ALA A 55 6.87 -1.62 1.30
C ALA A 55 7.67 -2.56 0.40
N THR A 56 7.86 -2.20 -0.87
CA THR A 56 8.72 -2.95 -1.81
C THR A 56 10.05 -3.30 -1.18
N LEU A 57 10.73 -2.31 -0.59
CA LEU A 57 12.05 -2.50 0.04
C LEU A 57 12.02 -3.57 1.15
N GLY A 58 10.97 -3.59 1.96
CA GLY A 58 10.81 -4.54 3.05
C GLY A 58 10.79 -6.00 2.55
N PHE A 59 10.00 -6.27 1.53
CA PHE A 59 9.91 -7.60 0.92
C PHE A 59 11.12 -7.93 0.04
N ALA A 60 11.69 -6.97 -0.68
CA ALA A 60 12.89 -7.17 -1.49
C ALA A 60 14.09 -7.62 -0.65
N LYS A 61 14.27 -7.04 0.54
CA LYS A 61 15.29 -7.47 1.53
C LYS A 61 15.14 -8.92 2.00
N LYS A 62 13.92 -9.45 1.93
CA LYS A 62 13.63 -10.86 2.30
C LYS A 62 13.80 -11.82 1.11
N GLY A 63 14.16 -11.30 -0.08
CA GLY A 63 14.48 -12.10 -1.27
C GLY A 63 13.26 -12.50 -2.12
N PHE A 64 12.11 -11.85 -1.97
CA PHE A 64 10.96 -12.05 -2.83
C PHE A 64 11.16 -11.38 -4.20
N GLU A 65 10.57 -11.93 -5.26
CA GLU A 65 10.44 -11.26 -6.54
C GLU A 65 9.24 -10.33 -6.53
N ILE A 66 9.45 -9.04 -6.78
CA ILE A 66 8.39 -8.06 -6.64
C ILE A 66 8.20 -7.30 -7.94
N LEU A 67 6.96 -7.29 -8.41
CA LEU A 67 6.47 -6.38 -9.42
C LEU A 67 5.61 -5.32 -8.73
N SER A 68 6.06 -4.07 -8.75
CA SER A 68 5.35 -2.96 -8.12
C SER A 68 4.82 -2.02 -9.19
N LEU A 69 3.54 -1.69 -9.09
CA LEU A 69 2.84 -0.77 -9.99
C LEU A 69 2.68 0.58 -9.30
N GLU A 70 3.08 1.65 -9.99
CA GLU A 70 2.96 3.02 -9.50
C GLU A 70 2.45 3.95 -10.60
N LEU A 71 1.39 4.68 -10.30
CA LEU A 71 0.75 5.64 -11.20
C LEU A 71 1.63 6.87 -11.46
N GLY A 72 2.24 7.42 -10.40
CA GLY A 72 3.05 8.63 -10.43
C GLY A 72 4.42 8.38 -11.05
N ALA A 73 4.77 9.10 -12.10
CA ALA A 73 6.04 8.93 -12.80
C ALA A 73 7.24 9.32 -11.92
N ASN A 74 7.12 10.41 -11.15
CA ASN A 74 8.18 10.87 -10.26
C ASN A 74 8.31 9.94 -9.04
N LEU A 75 7.20 9.44 -8.49
CA LEU A 75 7.20 8.44 -7.43
C LEU A 75 7.85 7.14 -7.90
N ALA A 76 7.49 6.65 -9.09
CA ALA A 76 8.06 5.44 -9.68
C ALA A 76 9.57 5.58 -9.92
N GLU A 77 10.02 6.73 -10.41
CA GLU A 77 11.45 7.00 -10.61
C GLU A 77 12.20 7.04 -9.27
N ARG A 78 11.62 7.68 -8.26
CA ARG A 78 12.20 7.67 -6.91
C ARG A 78 12.25 6.26 -6.33
N ALA A 79 11.21 5.43 -6.54
CA ALA A 79 11.20 4.04 -6.12
C ALA A 79 12.35 3.25 -6.77
N ARG A 80 12.58 3.42 -8.08
CA ARG A 80 13.72 2.76 -8.77
C ARG A 80 15.05 3.17 -8.18
N GLN A 81 15.23 4.45 -7.83
CA GLN A 81 16.45 4.93 -7.17
C GLN A 81 16.64 4.31 -5.78
N ASN A 82 15.58 4.24 -4.98
CA ASN A 82 15.60 3.63 -3.65
C ASN A 82 15.89 2.12 -3.69
N LEU A 83 15.50 1.46 -4.78
CA LEU A 83 15.59 0.00 -4.96
C LEU A 83 16.73 -0.43 -5.89
N LYS A 84 17.62 0.46 -6.29
CA LYS A 84 18.71 0.18 -7.26
C LYS A 84 19.59 -1.01 -6.90
N ASP A 85 19.73 -1.31 -5.61
CA ASP A 85 20.54 -2.41 -5.08
C ASP A 85 19.73 -3.71 -4.93
N TYR A 86 18.46 -3.71 -5.33
CA TYR A 86 17.54 -4.84 -5.23
C TYR A 86 17.04 -5.27 -6.63
N PRO A 87 17.81 -6.08 -7.36
CA PRO A 87 17.45 -6.49 -8.74
C PRO A 87 16.20 -7.39 -8.79
N ASN A 88 15.76 -7.90 -7.66
CA ASN A 88 14.53 -8.68 -7.47
C ASN A 88 13.26 -7.79 -7.35
N ALA A 89 13.38 -6.47 -7.42
CA ALA A 89 12.25 -5.54 -7.40
C ALA A 89 12.18 -4.77 -8.73
N THR A 90 11.04 -4.85 -9.40
CA THR A 90 10.75 -4.15 -10.65
C THR A 90 9.63 -3.14 -10.42
N ILE A 91 9.84 -1.88 -10.85
CA ILE A 91 8.84 -0.82 -10.75
C ILE A 91 8.32 -0.48 -12.15
N LEU A 92 7.02 -0.70 -12.36
CA LEU A 92 6.32 -0.24 -13.56
C LEU A 92 5.54 1.04 -13.28
N ASN A 93 5.76 2.05 -14.11
CA ASN A 93 4.94 3.25 -14.06
C ASN A 93 3.68 3.03 -14.91
N VAL A 94 2.61 2.62 -14.27
CA VAL A 94 1.34 2.27 -14.91
C VAL A 94 0.18 2.45 -13.92
N ILE A 95 -0.99 2.78 -14.46
CA ILE A 95 -2.24 2.77 -13.68
C ILE A 95 -2.65 1.31 -13.49
N PHE A 96 -2.88 0.90 -12.24
CA PHE A 96 -3.26 -0.49 -11.92
C PHE A 96 -4.51 -0.95 -12.69
N GLU A 97 -5.49 -0.06 -12.86
CA GLU A 97 -6.72 -0.34 -13.57
C GLU A 97 -6.50 -0.62 -15.08
N ASP A 98 -5.41 -0.10 -15.65
CA ASP A 98 -5.07 -0.25 -17.08
C ASP A 98 -3.94 -1.28 -17.31
N TRP A 99 -3.29 -1.75 -16.24
CA TRP A 99 -2.22 -2.75 -16.35
C TRP A 99 -2.75 -4.06 -16.91
N GLU A 100 -2.06 -4.67 -17.87
CA GLU A 100 -2.39 -6.01 -18.38
C GLU A 100 -2.08 -7.05 -17.31
N VAL A 101 -3.11 -7.72 -16.79
CA VAL A 101 -2.97 -8.62 -15.66
C VAL A 101 -2.21 -9.88 -16.06
N GLU A 102 -1.13 -10.18 -15.35
CA GLU A 102 -0.48 -11.49 -15.42
C GLU A 102 -1.30 -12.49 -14.58
N GLU A 103 -2.19 -13.24 -15.25
CA GLU A 103 -3.14 -14.14 -14.59
C GLU A 103 -2.45 -15.28 -13.84
N GLY A 104 -2.85 -15.48 -12.59
CA GLY A 104 -2.35 -16.58 -11.76
C GLY A 104 -0.84 -16.56 -11.52
N ALA A 105 -0.21 -15.39 -11.60
CA ALA A 105 1.24 -15.27 -11.58
C ALA A 105 1.83 -15.01 -10.18
N PHE A 106 1.04 -14.49 -9.25
CA PHE A 106 1.53 -13.99 -7.96
C PHE A 106 1.05 -14.84 -6.78
N ASP A 107 1.95 -15.07 -5.84
CA ASP A 107 1.67 -15.78 -4.59
C ASP A 107 0.99 -14.85 -3.58
N LEU A 108 1.32 -13.56 -3.65
CA LEU A 108 0.81 -12.52 -2.75
C LEU A 108 0.60 -11.21 -3.51
N VAL A 109 -0.51 -10.55 -3.26
CA VAL A 109 -0.71 -9.15 -3.63
C VAL A 109 -0.62 -8.30 -2.37
N ILE A 110 0.14 -7.21 -2.42
CA ILE A 110 0.26 -6.25 -1.32
C ILE A 110 -0.16 -4.85 -1.76
N SER A 111 -0.65 -4.05 -0.83
CA SER A 111 -0.83 -2.62 -1.03
C SER A 111 -0.72 -1.87 0.28
N GLY A 112 0.27 -0.99 0.36
CA GLY A 112 0.54 -0.16 1.53
C GLY A 112 -0.03 1.26 1.39
N SER A 113 -1.10 1.59 2.10
CA SER A 113 -1.72 2.93 2.11
C SER A 113 -2.17 3.45 0.74
N ALA A 114 -2.46 2.56 -0.22
CA ALA A 114 -2.84 2.95 -1.58
C ALA A 114 -4.18 2.37 -2.06
N PHE A 115 -4.56 1.18 -1.64
CA PHE A 115 -5.70 0.44 -2.20
C PHE A 115 -7.05 1.16 -2.11
N HIS A 116 -7.23 2.03 -1.12
CA HIS A 116 -8.45 2.84 -0.93
C HIS A 116 -8.70 3.87 -2.06
N TRP A 117 -7.71 4.11 -2.92
CA TRP A 117 -7.85 4.96 -4.10
C TRP A 117 -8.45 4.22 -5.30
N ILE A 118 -8.52 2.90 -5.27
CA ILE A 118 -8.99 2.04 -6.37
C ILE A 118 -10.45 1.69 -6.11
N PRO A 119 -11.34 1.76 -7.11
CA PRO A 119 -12.69 1.26 -6.95
C PRO A 119 -12.67 -0.21 -6.51
N ALA A 120 -13.36 -0.54 -5.42
CA ALA A 120 -13.27 -1.86 -4.78
C ALA A 120 -13.55 -3.02 -5.74
N GLU A 121 -14.59 -2.88 -6.57
CA GLU A 121 -14.97 -3.89 -7.56
C GLU A 121 -13.84 -4.18 -8.57
N VAL A 122 -13.15 -3.14 -9.03
CA VAL A 122 -12.01 -3.27 -9.95
C VAL A 122 -10.81 -3.83 -9.20
N GLY A 123 -10.51 -3.27 -8.03
CA GLY A 123 -9.33 -3.62 -7.23
C GLY A 123 -9.31 -5.09 -6.86
N TYR A 124 -10.34 -5.57 -6.20
CA TYR A 124 -10.40 -6.96 -5.76
C TYR A 124 -10.49 -7.95 -6.92
N SER A 125 -11.25 -7.64 -7.97
CA SER A 125 -11.35 -8.51 -9.15
C SER A 125 -10.00 -8.69 -9.84
N ARG A 126 -9.26 -7.61 -10.07
CA ARG A 126 -7.94 -7.67 -10.71
C ARG A 126 -6.88 -8.33 -9.84
N CYS A 127 -6.91 -8.10 -8.52
CA CYS A 127 -6.05 -8.82 -7.60
C CYS A 127 -6.33 -10.33 -7.61
N ALA A 128 -7.60 -10.73 -7.59
CA ALA A 128 -7.99 -12.14 -7.65
C ALA A 128 -7.53 -12.81 -8.96
N GLN A 129 -7.60 -12.08 -10.09
CA GLN A 129 -7.13 -12.56 -11.38
C GLN A 129 -5.60 -12.73 -11.42
N ALA A 130 -4.85 -11.82 -10.78
CA ALA A 130 -3.39 -11.87 -10.71
C ALA A 130 -2.87 -12.98 -9.78
N LEU A 131 -3.64 -13.33 -8.74
CA LEU A 131 -3.24 -14.31 -7.75
C LEU A 131 -3.29 -15.73 -8.27
N LYS A 132 -2.31 -16.53 -7.87
CA LYS A 132 -2.35 -17.99 -7.97
C LYS A 132 -3.51 -18.55 -7.16
N GLU A 133 -3.89 -19.80 -7.44
CA GLU A 133 -4.79 -20.54 -6.56
C GLU A 133 -4.24 -20.55 -5.14
N LYS A 134 -5.06 -20.16 -4.16
CA LYS A 134 -4.67 -19.98 -2.76
C LYS A 134 -3.72 -18.82 -2.46
N GLY A 135 -3.47 -17.92 -3.42
CA GLY A 135 -2.74 -16.69 -3.19
C GLY A 135 -3.49 -15.75 -2.22
N TRP A 136 -2.76 -14.82 -1.62
CA TRP A 136 -3.29 -13.91 -0.61
C TRP A 136 -3.24 -12.45 -1.06
N ILE A 137 -4.14 -11.66 -0.50
CA ILE A 137 -4.04 -10.19 -0.57
C ILE A 137 -3.80 -9.65 0.84
N ALA A 138 -2.75 -8.83 0.99
CA ALA A 138 -2.42 -8.13 2.24
C ALA A 138 -2.53 -6.61 2.03
N LEU A 139 -3.52 -6.01 2.67
CA LEU A 139 -3.77 -4.57 2.64
C LEU A 139 -3.44 -3.98 4.00
N PHE A 140 -2.59 -2.96 4.04
CA PHE A 140 -2.15 -2.33 5.28
C PHE A 140 -1.98 -0.82 5.14
N TRP A 141 -2.10 -0.11 6.24
CA TRP A 141 -2.01 1.33 6.29
C TRP A 141 -1.15 1.79 7.46
N ASN A 142 -0.33 2.80 7.22
CA ASN A 142 0.16 3.64 8.30
C ASN A 142 -1.02 4.50 8.76
N GLY A 143 -1.59 4.15 9.89
CA GLY A 143 -2.66 4.90 10.53
C GLY A 143 -2.17 5.50 11.83
N ASP A 144 -2.81 6.55 12.28
CA ASP A 144 -2.58 7.06 13.61
C ASP A 144 -3.00 6.00 14.62
N ALA A 145 -2.09 5.64 15.52
CA ALA A 145 -2.49 4.89 16.70
C ALA A 145 -3.62 5.68 17.36
N LYS A 146 -4.73 5.01 17.70
CA LYS A 146 -5.79 5.69 18.46
C LYS A 146 -5.14 6.18 19.75
N PRO A 147 -4.86 7.48 19.86
CA PRO A 147 -4.23 7.97 21.06
C PRO A 147 -5.23 7.81 22.20
N SER A 148 -4.79 7.26 23.31
CA SER A 148 -5.56 7.11 24.53
C SER A 148 -4.86 7.84 25.68
N GLY A 149 -5.65 8.47 26.55
CA GLY A 149 -5.14 9.17 27.73
C GLY A 149 -5.54 10.65 27.78
N GLY A 150 -5.47 11.24 28.96
CA GLY A 150 -6.11 12.49 29.32
C GLY A 150 -5.99 13.67 28.36
N VAL A 151 -4.84 13.84 27.68
CA VAL A 151 -4.65 14.93 26.69
C VAL A 151 -5.49 14.68 25.46
N TYR A 152 -5.53 13.45 24.95
CA TYR A 152 -6.29 13.10 23.76
C TYR A 152 -7.79 13.09 24.00
N ASP A 153 -8.22 12.65 25.19
CA ASP A 153 -9.62 12.68 25.59
C ASP A 153 -10.10 14.14 25.68
N ALA A 154 -9.29 15.04 26.23
CA ALA A 154 -9.57 16.48 26.27
C ALA A 154 -9.62 17.10 24.85
N ILE A 155 -8.68 16.75 23.96
CA ILE A 155 -8.69 17.19 22.56
C ILE A 155 -9.96 16.67 21.85
N ARG A 156 -10.30 15.40 22.05
CA ARG A 156 -11.50 14.78 21.47
C ARG A 156 -12.77 15.48 21.93
N GLU A 157 -12.88 15.85 23.20
CA GLU A 157 -14.01 16.62 23.72
C GLU A 157 -14.14 18.00 23.05
N VAL A 158 -13.01 18.66 22.79
CA VAL A 158 -13.01 19.94 22.05
C VAL A 158 -13.52 19.74 20.62
N TYR A 159 -13.07 18.70 19.92
CA TYR A 159 -13.56 18.38 18.57
C TYR A 159 -15.04 18.02 18.55
N ILE A 160 -15.52 17.21 19.48
CA ILE A 160 -16.95 16.88 19.64
C ILE A 160 -17.78 18.18 19.76
N LYS A 161 -17.24 19.16 20.45
CA LYS A 161 -17.95 20.40 20.77
C LYS A 161 -17.91 21.43 19.64
N LEU A 162 -16.80 21.52 18.89
CA LEU A 162 -16.55 22.60 17.93
C LEU A 162 -16.64 22.13 16.47
N ALA A 163 -16.42 20.86 16.20
CA ALA A 163 -16.39 20.29 14.84
C ALA A 163 -16.82 18.80 14.85
N PRO A 164 -18.05 18.50 15.28
CA PRO A 164 -18.54 17.13 15.41
C PRO A 164 -18.48 16.34 14.09
N GLU A 165 -18.60 17.04 12.96
CA GLU A 165 -18.49 16.44 11.61
C GLU A 165 -17.10 15.91 11.27
N TRP A 166 -16.07 16.26 12.06
CA TRP A 166 -14.69 15.75 11.89
C TRP A 166 -14.43 14.48 12.70
N ILE A 167 -15.38 14.10 13.56
CA ILE A 167 -15.27 12.88 14.34
C ILE A 167 -15.90 11.74 13.54
N VAL A 168 -15.06 11.02 12.82
CA VAL A 168 -15.45 9.77 12.19
C VAL A 168 -15.39 8.66 13.24
N GLU A 169 -16.54 8.17 13.68
CA GLU A 169 -16.59 6.97 14.51
C GLU A 169 -16.07 5.75 13.74
N GLY A 170 -14.98 5.23 14.27
CA GLY A 170 -14.60 3.84 14.11
C GLY A 170 -14.46 3.31 12.68
N ILE A 171 -13.32 3.51 12.06
CA ILE A 171 -12.89 2.56 11.05
C ILE A 171 -12.54 1.25 11.78
N SER A 172 -13.52 0.39 11.91
CA SER A 172 -13.32 -1.00 12.27
C SER A 172 -12.96 -1.75 10.99
N ILE A 173 -11.69 -1.97 10.76
CA ILE A 173 -11.24 -2.82 9.67
C ILE A 173 -10.99 -4.20 10.26
N LEU A 174 -11.87 -5.11 9.96
CA LEU A 174 -11.66 -6.54 9.72
C LEU A 174 -13.02 -7.18 9.49
N LYS A 175 -13.50 -7.20 8.24
CA LYS A 175 -14.37 -8.28 7.81
C LYS A 175 -13.51 -9.28 7.05
N ARG A 176 -13.36 -10.48 7.63
CA ARG A 176 -13.04 -11.67 6.84
C ARG A 176 -14.15 -11.84 5.80
N VAL A 177 -13.77 -11.97 4.56
CA VAL A 177 -14.59 -12.56 3.51
C VAL A 177 -14.34 -14.05 3.52
#